data_6e61ef5f8b476ba3c26c947204315d49
#
_entry.id   6e61ef5f8b476ba3c26c947204315d49
#
_cell.length_a   1.000
_cell.length_b   1.000
_cell.length_c   1.000
_cell.angle_alpha   90.00
_cell.angle_beta   90.00
_cell.angle_gamma   90.00
#
_symmetry.space_group_name_H-M   'P 1'
#
loop_
_entity.id
_entity.type
_entity.pdbx_description
1 polymer ?
#
loop_
_entity_poly.entity_id
_entity_poly.type
_entity_poly.pdbx_seq_one_letter_code
_entity_poly.pdbx_strand_id
1 'polypeptide(L)'
;MTGERTFKLLEACAAIGLPRGTLQTWSARGWLRQFDAASVRAGQTYGFSLADVLALALIKEAVGRGINTPVLFDKAHFYADCFLWFPGRIRACVLRFYGEPGDEGSTAAVGTDQVSEPEPPLPGVRTTVHFNLEAIFGPVLTALAPAEGGDALVVLRLGARS
;
A
#
# COMPACT_ATOMS: atom_id res chain seq x y z
N MET A 1 21.35 8.72 14.28
CA MET A 1 20.74 8.22 13.02
C MET A 1 19.81 7.08 13.42
N THR A 2 18.55 7.34 13.46
CA THR A 2 17.51 6.35 13.74
C THR A 2 17.38 5.49 12.49
N GLY A 3 17.94 4.28 12.51
CA GLY A 3 17.79 3.34 11.42
C GLY A 3 16.34 2.88 11.32
N GLU A 4 15.65 3.35 10.30
CA GLU A 4 14.33 2.84 9.96
C GLU A 4 14.44 1.33 9.70
N ARG A 5 13.60 0.53 10.35
CA ARG A 5 13.59 -0.92 10.14
C ARG A 5 13.24 -1.20 8.68
N THR A 6 14.11 -1.96 8.03
CA THR A 6 13.88 -2.41 6.66
C THR A 6 13.60 -3.91 6.62
N PHE A 7 12.79 -4.34 5.68
CA PHE A 7 12.35 -5.71 5.48
C PHE A 7 13.01 -6.30 4.24
N LYS A 8 13.53 -7.51 4.35
CA LYS A 8 14.10 -8.21 3.18
C LYS A 8 13.00 -8.56 2.19
N LEU A 9 13.37 -8.70 0.91
CA LEU A 9 12.44 -9.05 -0.16
C LEU A 9 11.55 -10.27 0.18
N LEU A 10 12.15 -11.34 0.70
CA LEU A 10 11.39 -12.56 1.04
C LEU A 10 10.44 -12.34 2.21
N GLU A 11 10.85 -11.55 3.20
CA GLU A 11 10.02 -11.19 4.35
C GLU A 11 8.83 -10.32 3.92
N ALA A 12 9.06 -9.31 3.08
CA ALA A 12 8.01 -8.49 2.51
C ALA A 12 7.04 -9.32 1.66
N CYS A 13 7.55 -10.15 0.76
CA CYS A 13 6.72 -11.02 -0.07
C CYS A 13 5.88 -12.00 0.76
N ALA A 14 6.44 -12.58 1.81
CA ALA A 14 5.72 -13.49 2.71
C ALA A 14 4.61 -12.76 3.46
N ALA A 15 4.88 -11.57 4.00
CA ALA A 15 3.91 -10.78 4.75
C ALA A 15 2.68 -10.39 3.93
N ILE A 16 2.87 -10.07 2.66
CA ILE A 16 1.77 -9.68 1.74
C ILE A 16 1.21 -10.87 0.95
N GLY A 17 1.78 -12.05 1.07
CA GLY A 17 1.38 -13.23 0.29
C GLY A 17 1.59 -13.04 -1.22
N LEU A 18 2.72 -12.40 -1.62
CA LEU A 18 3.06 -12.12 -3.00
C LEU A 18 4.22 -12.99 -3.46
N PRO A 19 4.08 -13.77 -4.56
CA PRO A 19 5.21 -14.51 -5.13
C PRO A 19 6.32 -13.56 -5.61
N ARG A 20 7.58 -13.92 -5.33
CA ARG A 20 8.74 -13.13 -5.75
C ARG A 20 8.74 -12.81 -7.25
N GLY A 21 8.38 -13.79 -8.09
CA GLY A 21 8.31 -13.61 -9.54
C GLY A 21 7.28 -12.55 -9.98
N THR A 22 6.19 -12.42 -9.24
CA THR A 22 5.18 -11.38 -9.48
C THR A 22 5.77 -9.99 -9.25
N LEU A 23 6.52 -9.80 -8.16
CA LEU A 23 7.18 -8.53 -7.87
C LEU A 23 8.19 -8.14 -8.96
N GLN A 24 8.95 -9.11 -9.46
CA GLN A 24 9.88 -8.90 -10.58
C GLN A 24 9.13 -8.47 -11.86
N THR A 25 7.99 -9.09 -12.14
CA THR A 25 7.13 -8.73 -13.27
C THR A 25 6.59 -7.30 -13.14
N TRP A 26 6.15 -6.91 -11.95
CA TRP A 26 5.67 -5.54 -11.69
C TRP A 26 6.78 -4.51 -11.86
N SER A 27 7.98 -4.82 -11.38
CA SER A 27 9.15 -3.98 -11.60
C SER A 27 9.48 -3.81 -13.08
N ALA A 28 9.46 -4.90 -13.84
CA ALA A 28 9.72 -4.87 -15.29
C ALA A 28 8.65 -4.06 -16.06
N ARG A 29 7.41 -4.05 -15.57
CA ARG A 29 6.31 -3.23 -16.13
C ARG A 29 6.37 -1.76 -15.72
N GLY A 30 7.31 -1.37 -14.87
CA GLY A 30 7.45 0.00 -14.36
C GLY A 30 6.39 0.40 -13.34
N TRP A 31 5.65 -0.55 -12.76
CA TRP A 31 4.63 -0.27 -11.74
C TRP A 31 5.23 0.13 -10.40
N LEU A 32 6.50 -0.18 -10.19
CA LEU A 32 7.22 0.08 -8.95
C LEU A 32 8.24 1.22 -9.11
N ARG A 33 7.90 2.26 -9.86
CA ARG A 33 8.81 3.39 -10.12
C ARG A 33 9.16 4.18 -8.88
N GLN A 34 8.26 4.23 -7.91
CA GLN A 34 8.46 4.94 -6.64
C GLN A 34 9.24 4.09 -5.61
N PHE A 35 9.36 2.79 -5.87
CA PHE A 35 10.25 1.92 -5.13
C PHE A 35 11.65 2.07 -5.72
N ASP A 36 12.67 2.00 -4.90
CA ASP A 36 14.04 1.96 -5.42
C ASP A 36 14.22 0.72 -6.30
N ALA A 37 13.99 0.91 -7.60
CA ALA A 37 14.01 -0.17 -8.58
C ALA A 37 15.37 -0.85 -8.68
N ALA A 38 16.47 -0.21 -8.26
CA ALA A 38 17.79 -0.79 -8.16
C ALA A 38 17.80 -1.92 -7.12
N SER A 39 17.09 -1.75 -6.01
CA SER A 39 16.99 -2.77 -4.97
C SER A 39 16.25 -4.02 -5.43
N VAL A 40 15.22 -3.87 -6.25
CA VAL A 40 14.46 -5.01 -6.77
C VAL A 40 15.23 -5.77 -7.86
N ARG A 41 15.96 -5.05 -8.71
CA ARG A 41 16.69 -5.63 -9.85
C ARG A 41 17.99 -6.34 -9.45
N ALA A 42 18.72 -5.78 -8.50
CA ALA A 42 20.07 -6.27 -8.19
C ALA A 42 20.08 -7.50 -7.27
N GLY A 43 18.93 -7.96 -6.76
CA GLY A 43 18.89 -9.02 -5.74
C GLY A 43 19.68 -8.64 -4.47
N GLN A 44 20.06 -7.37 -4.37
CA GLN A 44 20.82 -6.84 -3.27
C GLN A 44 19.93 -6.62 -2.06
N THR A 45 20.52 -6.66 -0.90
CA THR A 45 19.92 -6.59 0.43
C THR A 45 19.40 -5.19 0.80
N TYR A 46 18.86 -4.44 -0.14
CA TYR A 46 18.13 -3.24 0.23
C TYR A 46 16.81 -3.65 0.85
N GLY A 47 16.57 -3.14 2.05
CA GLY A 47 15.35 -3.40 2.75
C GLY A 47 14.22 -2.53 2.21
N PHE A 48 13.02 -3.11 2.11
CA PHE A 48 11.80 -2.37 1.92
C PHE A 48 11.46 -1.62 3.20
N SER A 49 11.09 -0.36 3.12
CA SER A 49 10.49 0.35 4.25
C SER A 49 9.12 -0.25 4.59
N LEU A 50 8.58 0.07 5.76
CA LEU A 50 7.22 -0.36 6.09
C LEU A 50 6.20 0.21 5.09
N ALA A 51 6.38 1.47 4.70
CA ALA A 51 5.53 2.11 3.68
C ALA A 51 5.59 1.37 2.33
N ASP A 52 6.78 0.92 1.92
CA ASP A 52 6.94 0.11 0.71
C ASP A 52 6.12 -1.18 0.78
N VAL A 53 6.22 -1.91 1.89
CA VAL A 53 5.50 -3.18 2.06
C VAL A 53 3.99 -2.96 2.04
N LEU A 54 3.48 -1.93 2.71
CA LEU A 54 2.06 -1.58 2.67
C LEU A 54 1.61 -1.12 1.28
N ALA A 55 2.42 -0.33 0.58
CA ALA A 55 2.14 0.07 -0.79
C ALA A 55 2.04 -1.15 -1.74
N LEU A 56 2.95 -2.12 -1.60
CA LEU A 56 2.86 -3.39 -2.34
C LEU A 56 1.59 -4.18 -2.02
N ALA A 57 1.14 -4.18 -0.77
CA ALA A 57 -0.10 -4.84 -0.39
C ALA A 57 -1.32 -4.18 -1.05
N LEU A 58 -1.36 -2.85 -1.13
CA LEU A 58 -2.42 -2.13 -1.82
C LEU A 58 -2.43 -2.40 -3.33
N ILE A 59 -1.26 -2.41 -3.96
CA ILE A 59 -1.12 -2.75 -5.39
C ILE A 59 -1.60 -4.19 -5.63
N LYS A 60 -1.20 -5.15 -4.78
CA LYS A 60 -1.65 -6.54 -4.87
C LYS A 60 -3.17 -6.65 -4.84
N GLU A 61 -3.81 -5.96 -3.91
CA GLU A 61 -5.26 -5.95 -3.78
C GLU A 61 -5.94 -5.38 -5.03
N ALA A 62 -5.41 -4.28 -5.58
CA ALA A 62 -5.94 -3.67 -6.80
C ALA A 62 -5.81 -4.61 -8.01
N VAL A 63 -4.62 -5.19 -8.20
CA VAL A 63 -4.37 -6.14 -9.30
C VAL A 63 -5.25 -7.38 -9.16
N GLY A 64 -5.45 -7.88 -7.94
CA GLY A 64 -6.36 -9.00 -7.66
C GLY A 64 -7.83 -8.71 -8.02
N ARG A 65 -8.23 -7.44 -8.02
CA ARG A 65 -9.54 -6.96 -8.49
C ARG A 65 -9.58 -6.61 -9.98
N GLY A 66 -8.51 -6.87 -10.71
CA GLY A 66 -8.40 -6.54 -12.13
C GLY A 66 -8.11 -5.05 -12.41
N ILE A 67 -7.67 -4.29 -11.41
CA ILE A 67 -7.40 -2.86 -11.53
C ILE A 67 -5.90 -2.65 -11.76
N ASN A 68 -5.54 -2.29 -12.98
CA ASN A 68 -4.16 -2.05 -13.41
C ASN A 68 -3.98 -0.58 -13.82
N THR A 69 -4.20 0.34 -12.88
CA THR A 69 -4.09 1.77 -13.16
C THR A 69 -2.79 2.36 -12.61
N PRO A 70 -2.00 3.06 -13.46
CA PRO A 70 -0.81 3.77 -13.01
C PRO A 70 -1.08 4.78 -11.89
N VAL A 71 -2.25 5.43 -11.93
CA VAL A 71 -2.65 6.42 -10.92
C VAL A 71 -2.61 5.84 -9.51
N LEU A 72 -3.11 4.62 -9.32
CA LEU A 72 -3.07 3.97 -8.01
C LEU A 72 -1.64 3.55 -7.66
N PHE A 73 -0.88 3.01 -8.60
CA PHE A 73 0.49 2.55 -8.36
C PHE A 73 1.39 3.71 -7.96
N ASP A 74 1.26 4.85 -8.63
CA ASP A 74 2.02 6.06 -8.30
C ASP A 74 1.64 6.67 -6.94
N LYS A 75 0.43 6.42 -6.46
CA LYS A 75 -0.08 6.93 -5.18
C LYS A 75 -0.01 5.95 -4.02
N ALA A 76 0.31 4.68 -4.25
CA ALA A 76 0.26 3.64 -3.23
C ALA A 76 1.10 3.98 -1.98
N HIS A 77 2.30 4.55 -2.16
CA HIS A 77 3.13 5.01 -1.05
C HIS A 77 2.49 6.14 -0.26
N PHE A 78 1.88 7.09 -0.94
CA PHE A 78 1.17 8.19 -0.28
C PHE A 78 0.08 7.66 0.67
N TYR A 79 -0.69 6.65 0.25
CA TYR A 79 -1.71 6.05 1.12
C TYR A 79 -1.10 5.25 2.26
N ALA A 80 -0.01 4.55 2.02
CA ALA A 80 0.73 3.85 3.07
C ALA A 80 1.27 4.84 4.11
N ASP A 81 1.89 5.92 3.69
CA ASP A 81 2.38 6.98 4.57
C ASP A 81 1.24 7.65 5.35
N CYS A 82 0.15 8.01 4.68
CA CYS A 82 -1.00 8.59 5.35
C CYS A 82 -1.56 7.66 6.44
N PHE A 83 -1.66 6.36 6.17
CA PHE A 83 -2.11 5.38 7.14
C PHE A 83 -1.17 5.27 8.34
N LEU A 84 0.15 5.28 8.09
CA LEU A 84 1.18 5.18 9.12
C LEU A 84 1.28 6.44 9.98
N TRP A 85 1.21 7.63 9.35
CA TRP A 85 1.37 8.91 10.06
C TRP A 85 0.09 9.39 10.74
N PHE A 86 -1.09 8.98 10.25
CA PHE A 86 -2.39 9.36 10.79
C PHE A 86 -3.23 8.14 11.16
N PRO A 87 -2.78 7.33 12.15
CA PRO A 87 -3.47 6.11 12.54
C PRO A 87 -4.90 6.43 12.99
N GLY A 88 -5.84 5.67 12.46
CA GLY A 88 -7.26 5.83 12.75
C GLY A 88 -7.94 7.01 12.05
N ARG A 89 -7.20 7.86 11.33
CA ARG A 89 -7.80 8.99 10.58
C ARG A 89 -8.09 8.66 9.12
N ILE A 90 -7.28 7.82 8.51
CA ILE A 90 -7.46 7.42 7.11
C ILE A 90 -7.78 5.94 7.05
N ARG A 91 -8.98 5.61 6.60
CA ARG A 91 -9.50 4.24 6.52
C ARG A 91 -9.56 3.68 5.13
N ALA A 92 -9.73 4.52 4.13
CA ALA A 92 -9.95 4.07 2.77
C ALA A 92 -9.15 4.88 1.75
N CYS A 93 -8.77 4.19 0.67
CA CYS A 93 -8.41 4.80 -0.60
C CYS A 93 -9.58 4.62 -1.55
N VAL A 94 -10.00 5.69 -2.20
CA VAL A 94 -11.09 5.69 -3.16
C VAL A 94 -10.53 5.98 -4.54
N LEU A 95 -10.74 5.05 -5.46
CA LEU A 95 -10.36 5.20 -6.86
C LEU A 95 -11.62 5.44 -7.68
N ARG A 96 -11.65 6.54 -8.42
CA ARG A 96 -12.77 6.94 -9.28
C ARG A 96 -12.36 6.84 -10.74
N PHE A 97 -13.17 6.16 -11.51
CA PHE A 97 -13.01 6.04 -12.95
C PHE A 97 -14.06 6.89 -13.67
N TYR A 98 -13.62 7.64 -14.65
CA TYR A 98 -14.48 8.47 -15.51
C TYR A 98 -14.95 7.72 -16.75
N GLY A 99 -14.45 6.52 -16.98
CA GLY A 99 -14.77 5.60 -18.06
C GLY A 99 -14.77 4.15 -17.58
N GLU A 100 -14.30 3.22 -18.44
CA GLU A 100 -14.13 1.83 -18.07
C GLU A 100 -12.96 1.66 -17.07
N PRO A 101 -12.98 0.61 -16.21
CA PRO A 101 -11.85 0.29 -15.35
C PRO A 101 -10.58 0.07 -16.19
N GLY A 102 -9.59 0.92 -16.00
CA GLY A 102 -8.37 0.94 -16.81
C GLY A 102 -8.12 2.27 -17.50
N ASP A 103 -9.16 3.10 -17.65
CA ASP A 103 -9.03 4.49 -18.06
C ASP A 103 -8.38 5.33 -16.96
N GLU A 104 -7.96 6.54 -17.32
CA GLU A 104 -7.41 7.47 -16.33
C GLU A 104 -8.41 7.70 -15.20
N GLY A 105 -7.98 7.36 -13.98
CA GLY A 105 -8.73 7.55 -12.75
C GLY A 105 -8.14 8.63 -11.88
N SER A 106 -8.84 8.99 -10.83
CA SER A 106 -8.34 9.81 -9.74
C SER A 106 -8.45 9.06 -8.43
N THR A 107 -7.52 9.32 -7.51
CA THR A 107 -7.55 8.73 -6.18
C THR A 107 -7.75 9.77 -5.11
N ALA A 108 -8.40 9.40 -4.02
CA ALA A 108 -8.56 10.21 -2.84
C ALA A 108 -8.36 9.36 -1.58
N ALA A 109 -7.71 9.93 -0.57
CA ALA A 109 -7.71 9.36 0.77
C ALA A 109 -9.01 9.78 1.47
N VAL A 110 -9.68 8.82 2.10
CA VAL A 110 -10.94 9.05 2.81
C VAL A 110 -10.72 8.82 4.31
N GLY A 111 -10.96 9.87 5.07
CA GLY A 111 -10.87 9.82 6.53
C GLY A 111 -12.05 9.10 7.18
N THR A 112 -11.93 8.83 8.47
CA THR A 112 -12.97 8.15 9.27
C THR A 112 -14.28 8.91 9.27
N ASP A 113 -14.22 10.23 9.34
CA ASP A 113 -15.40 11.10 9.45
C ASP A 113 -16.16 11.21 8.13
N GLN A 114 -15.50 10.93 7.02
CA GLN A 114 -16.06 10.99 5.67
C GLN A 114 -16.68 9.67 5.20
N VAL A 115 -16.37 8.56 5.87
CA VAL A 115 -16.94 7.24 5.53
C VAL A 115 -18.42 7.14 5.93
N SER A 116 -18.87 7.99 6.83
CA SER A 116 -20.25 8.00 7.36
C SER A 116 -21.23 8.79 6.48
N GLU A 117 -20.75 9.65 5.61
CA GLU A 117 -21.57 10.43 4.70
C GLU A 117 -21.43 9.90 3.28
N PRO A 118 -22.54 9.54 2.62
CA PRO A 118 -22.48 9.20 1.20
C PRO A 118 -21.99 10.42 0.42
N GLU A 119 -20.81 10.32 -0.20
CA GLU A 119 -20.35 11.37 -1.10
C GLU A 119 -21.39 11.62 -2.19
N PRO A 120 -21.72 12.88 -2.47
CA PRO A 120 -22.57 13.17 -3.62
C PRO A 120 -21.88 12.66 -4.89
N PRO A 121 -22.64 12.12 -5.86
CA PRO A 121 -22.06 11.61 -7.08
C PRO A 121 -21.31 12.73 -7.79
N LEU A 122 -20.01 12.52 -8.01
CA LEU A 122 -19.18 13.47 -8.74
C LEU A 122 -19.55 13.40 -10.23
N PRO A 123 -19.71 14.55 -10.92
CA PRO A 123 -20.03 14.58 -12.33
C PRO A 123 -19.02 13.79 -13.16
N GLY A 124 -19.49 12.94 -14.06
CA GLY A 124 -18.64 12.17 -14.96
C GLY A 124 -18.02 10.89 -14.38
N VAL A 125 -18.11 10.65 -13.07
CA VAL A 125 -17.63 9.41 -12.47
C VAL A 125 -18.59 8.28 -12.78
N ARG A 126 -18.12 7.21 -13.42
CA ARG A 126 -18.89 6.02 -13.77
C ARG A 126 -18.70 4.89 -12.77
N THR A 127 -17.51 4.74 -12.23
CA THR A 127 -17.17 3.67 -11.29
C THR A 127 -16.33 4.21 -10.16
N THR A 128 -16.66 3.80 -8.95
CA THR A 128 -15.88 4.09 -7.75
C THR A 128 -15.51 2.79 -7.06
N VAL A 129 -14.24 2.62 -6.76
CA VAL A 129 -13.73 1.45 -6.03
C VAL A 129 -13.14 1.91 -4.70
N HIS A 130 -13.58 1.28 -3.63
CA HIS A 130 -13.10 1.55 -2.28
C HIS A 130 -12.13 0.46 -1.84
N PHE A 131 -10.97 0.87 -1.34
CA PHE A 131 -10.00 0.00 -0.69
C PHE A 131 -9.99 0.30 0.80
N ASN A 132 -10.43 -0.65 1.60
CA ASN A 132 -10.34 -0.54 3.05
C ASN A 132 -8.89 -0.78 3.49
N LEU A 133 -8.19 0.27 3.88
CA LEU A 133 -6.77 0.21 4.23
C LEU A 133 -6.52 -0.60 5.51
N GLU A 134 -7.43 -0.57 6.48
CA GLU A 134 -7.30 -1.40 7.69
C GLU A 134 -7.37 -2.89 7.36
N ALA A 135 -8.28 -3.27 6.47
CA ALA A 135 -8.43 -4.66 6.04
C ALA A 135 -7.24 -5.14 5.20
N ILE A 136 -6.61 -4.26 4.43
CA ILE A 136 -5.45 -4.59 3.60
C ILE A 136 -4.16 -4.57 4.42
N PHE A 137 -3.95 -3.56 5.23
CA PHE A 137 -2.69 -3.33 5.94
C PHE A 137 -2.61 -4.07 7.27
N GLY A 138 -3.74 -4.26 7.96
CA GLY A 138 -3.77 -4.93 9.27
C GLY A 138 -3.11 -6.30 9.29
N PRO A 139 -3.46 -7.24 8.39
CA PRO A 139 -2.81 -8.55 8.32
C PRO A 139 -1.30 -8.46 8.03
N VAL A 140 -0.87 -7.51 7.20
CA VAL A 140 0.55 -7.29 6.87
C VAL A 140 1.30 -6.80 8.09
N LEU A 141 0.76 -5.82 8.81
CA LEU A 141 1.36 -5.31 10.04
C LEU A 141 1.48 -6.40 11.10
N THR A 142 0.47 -7.24 11.24
CA THR A 142 0.50 -8.39 12.15
C THR A 142 1.58 -9.39 11.76
N ALA A 143 1.73 -9.69 10.47
CA ALA A 143 2.74 -10.61 9.97
C ALA A 143 4.18 -10.10 10.15
N LEU A 144 4.37 -8.77 10.10
CA LEU A 144 5.68 -8.13 10.27
C LEU A 144 6.02 -7.80 11.73
N ALA A 145 5.03 -7.82 12.63
CA ALA A 145 5.24 -7.57 14.03
C ALA A 145 6.08 -8.69 14.66
N PRO A 146 7.02 -8.37 15.57
CA PRO A 146 7.70 -9.38 16.33
C PRO A 146 6.70 -10.13 17.23
N ALA A 147 6.97 -11.43 17.50
CA ALA A 147 6.08 -12.32 18.24
C ALA A 147 5.79 -11.91 19.71
N GLU A 148 6.41 -10.86 20.18
CA GLU A 148 6.31 -10.36 21.56
C GLU A 148 5.20 -9.31 21.69
N GLY A 149 3.98 -9.72 21.76
CA GLY A 149 2.78 -9.00 22.19
C GLY A 149 2.79 -7.47 22.21
N GLY A 150 1.89 -6.84 21.47
CA GLY A 150 1.67 -5.39 21.42
C GLY A 150 0.83 -5.00 20.22
N ASP A 151 0.36 -3.76 20.18
CA ASP A 151 -0.22 -3.21 18.95
C ASP A 151 0.87 -3.25 17.86
N ALA A 152 0.62 -4.02 16.80
CA ALA A 152 1.56 -4.24 15.71
C ALA A 152 2.11 -2.92 15.14
N LEU A 153 1.26 -1.91 15.03
CA LEU A 153 1.66 -0.59 14.52
C LEU A 153 2.61 0.13 15.49
N VAL A 154 2.33 0.05 16.80
CA VAL A 154 3.17 0.67 17.84
C VAL A 154 4.54 -0.01 17.90
N VAL A 155 4.57 -1.34 17.88
CA VAL A 155 5.81 -2.12 17.92
C VAL A 155 6.70 -1.85 16.72
N LEU A 156 6.11 -1.81 15.51
CA LEU A 156 6.85 -1.51 14.29
C LEU A 156 7.37 -0.06 14.25
N ARG A 157 6.64 0.88 14.86
CA ARG A 157 7.08 2.28 14.98
C ARG A 157 8.17 2.47 16.04
N LEU A 158 8.06 1.81 17.19
CA LEU A 158 9.07 1.90 18.24
C LEU A 158 10.38 1.24 17.82
N GLY A 159 10.33 0.15 17.05
CA GLY A 159 11.50 -0.47 16.44
C GLY A 159 12.23 0.44 15.44
N ALA A 160 11.56 1.42 14.88
CA ALA A 160 12.16 2.45 14.01
C ALA A 160 12.85 3.59 14.79
N ARG A 161 12.68 3.64 16.12
CA ARG A 161 13.26 4.68 17.01
C ARG A 161 14.42 4.19 17.89
N SER A 162 14.80 2.93 17.79
CA SER A 162 15.91 2.34 18.57
C SER A 162 17.20 2.26 17.77
#